data_26bc85e6a635b3af64372944b2a3c2b6
#
_entry.id   26bc85e6a635b3af64372944b2a3c2b6
#
_cell.length_a   1.000
_cell.length_b   1.000
_cell.length_c   1.000
_cell.angle_alpha   90.00
_cell.angle_beta   90.00
_cell.angle_gamma   90.00
#
_symmetry.space_group_name_H-M   'P 1'
#
loop_
_entity.id
_entity.type
_entity.pdbx_description
1 polymer ?
#
loop_
_entity_poly.entity_id
_entity_poly.type
_entity_poly.pdbx_seq_one_letter_code
_entity_poly.pdbx_strand_id
1 'polypeptide(L)'
;EVVFNTVLSGYQEVITDPSYAGQIINFTYPHIGNYGVCSADAEAERSFCRGVVVRDLARRRSNWRSEGDLESYLLSEGIPGIAGVDTRRLTRHVRENGAMPAAFGSAPFELLVEAASSEPGTEGVDLVSSVTTSRTYEVGEGDFRVVAYDLGIKKSIVEQLSEIATVFVVPAQTSSDEVLALDPHGVFLSNGPGDPMMAGQVVTALTGLLGKVPVFGIC
;
A
#
# COMPACT_ATOMS: atom_id res chain seq x y z
N GLU A 1 -11.10 -6.41 -3.58
CA GLU A 1 -10.56 -7.63 -4.24
C GLU A 1 -9.68 -8.41 -3.29
N VAL A 2 -9.58 -9.73 -3.51
CA VAL A 2 -8.59 -10.57 -2.83
C VAL A 2 -7.34 -10.73 -3.69
N VAL A 3 -6.19 -10.48 -3.07
CA VAL A 3 -4.85 -10.68 -3.64
C VAL A 3 -4.02 -11.57 -2.72
N PHE A 4 -2.88 -12.03 -3.15
CA PHE A 4 -1.97 -12.78 -2.28
C PHE A 4 -0.58 -12.14 -2.22
N ASN A 5 0.07 -12.33 -1.08
CA ASN A 5 1.47 -11.93 -0.89
C ASN A 5 2.29 -13.14 -0.44
N THR A 6 3.51 -13.27 -0.97
CA THR A 6 4.38 -14.45 -0.78
C THR A 6 5.59 -14.18 0.11
N VAL A 7 5.66 -13.02 0.77
CA VAL A 7 6.77 -12.70 1.68
C VAL A 7 6.84 -13.69 2.84
N LEU A 8 8.04 -14.01 3.26
CA LEU A 8 8.31 -14.86 4.44
C LEU A 8 8.27 -14.04 5.72
N SER A 9 8.60 -12.76 5.65
CA SER A 9 8.59 -11.78 6.73
C SER A 9 8.19 -10.41 6.17
N GLY A 10 7.90 -9.44 7.04
CA GLY A 10 7.46 -8.11 6.58
C GLY A 10 5.93 -8.03 6.40
N TYR A 11 5.17 -8.79 7.16
CA TYR A 11 3.71 -8.74 7.06
C TYR A 11 3.14 -7.39 7.47
N GLN A 12 3.78 -6.67 8.41
CA GLN A 12 3.34 -5.33 8.80
C GLN A 12 3.59 -4.33 7.69
N GLU A 13 4.76 -4.37 7.07
CA GLU A 13 5.11 -3.56 5.90
C GLU A 13 4.10 -3.78 4.76
N VAL A 14 3.68 -5.02 4.53
CA VAL A 14 2.65 -5.34 3.52
C VAL A 14 1.28 -4.80 3.93
N ILE A 15 0.86 -4.95 5.19
CA ILE A 15 -0.44 -4.47 5.68
C ILE A 15 -0.53 -2.94 5.63
N THR A 16 0.59 -2.26 5.86
CA THR A 16 0.67 -0.80 5.89
C THR A 16 1.04 -0.17 4.55
N ASP A 17 1.40 -0.98 3.53
CA ASP A 17 1.69 -0.48 2.18
C ASP A 17 0.40 0.06 1.53
N PRO A 18 0.33 1.36 1.19
CA PRO A 18 -0.84 1.95 0.55
C PRO A 18 -1.23 1.30 -0.78
N SER A 19 -0.31 0.60 -1.44
CA SER A 19 -0.59 -0.15 -2.68
C SER A 19 -1.70 -1.20 -2.51
N TYR A 20 -1.97 -1.65 -1.28
CA TYR A 20 -3.06 -2.60 -0.98
C TYR A 20 -4.39 -1.92 -0.63
N ALA A 21 -4.54 -0.63 -0.90
CA ALA A 21 -5.82 0.05 -0.68
C ALA A 21 -6.96 -0.65 -1.45
N GLY A 22 -8.07 -0.89 -0.75
CA GLY A 22 -9.22 -1.60 -1.33
C GLY A 22 -9.09 -3.13 -1.40
N GLN A 23 -7.96 -3.72 -1.01
CA GLN A 23 -7.67 -5.13 -1.18
C GLN A 23 -7.73 -5.94 0.13
N ILE A 24 -8.12 -7.20 0.02
CA ILE A 24 -7.99 -8.22 1.05
C ILE A 24 -6.70 -8.99 0.78
N ILE A 25 -5.78 -9.01 1.75
CA ILE A 25 -4.45 -9.61 1.58
C ILE A 25 -4.45 -11.04 2.12
N ASN A 26 -4.25 -12.01 1.24
CA ASN A 26 -4.04 -13.41 1.60
C ASN A 26 -2.54 -13.70 1.74
N PHE A 27 -2.06 -13.93 2.96
CA PHE A 27 -0.68 -14.30 3.22
C PHE A 27 -0.44 -15.79 2.93
N THR A 28 0.51 -16.07 2.06
CA THR A 28 0.85 -17.47 1.71
C THR A 28 1.72 -18.12 2.78
N TYR A 29 2.51 -17.34 3.53
CA TYR A 29 3.29 -17.86 4.65
C TYR A 29 2.35 -18.33 5.76
N PRO A 30 2.53 -19.57 6.26
CA PRO A 30 1.50 -20.20 7.09
C PRO A 30 1.37 -19.60 8.48
N HIS A 31 2.39 -18.96 9.02
CA HIS A 31 2.41 -18.48 10.41
C HIS A 31 2.72 -16.98 10.47
N ILE A 32 1.70 -16.17 10.68
CA ILE A 32 1.75 -14.70 10.66
C ILE A 32 1.58 -14.15 12.08
N GLY A 33 2.22 -13.01 12.39
CA GLY A 33 2.18 -12.36 13.70
C GLY A 33 3.25 -12.84 14.69
N ASN A 34 4.12 -13.75 14.32
CA ASN A 34 5.08 -14.41 15.20
C ASN A 34 6.17 -13.50 15.79
N TYR A 35 6.50 -12.39 15.15
CA TYR A 35 7.44 -11.39 15.67
C TYR A 35 6.77 -10.10 16.15
N GLY A 36 5.42 -10.02 16.09
CA GLY A 36 4.66 -8.86 16.54
C GLY A 36 4.69 -7.70 15.55
N VAL A 37 4.41 -6.50 16.04
CA VAL A 37 4.43 -5.26 15.28
C VAL A 37 5.37 -4.25 15.93
N CYS A 38 5.91 -3.33 15.13
CA CYS A 38 6.81 -2.27 15.54
C CYS A 38 6.50 -1.01 14.71
N SER A 39 6.39 0.14 15.36
CA SER A 39 6.08 1.41 14.69
C SER A 39 7.07 1.78 13.58
N ALA A 40 8.33 1.36 13.72
CA ALA A 40 9.36 1.60 12.72
C ALA A 40 9.15 0.83 11.40
N ASP A 41 8.41 -0.29 11.43
CA ASP A 41 8.16 -1.15 10.27
C ASP A 41 6.88 -0.75 9.49
N ALA A 42 6.19 0.30 9.92
CA ALA A 42 5.03 0.80 9.19
C ALA A 42 5.44 1.63 7.96
N GLU A 43 4.86 1.31 6.82
CA GLU A 43 5.12 2.01 5.54
C GLU A 43 4.22 3.23 5.31
N ALA A 44 3.17 3.40 6.14
CA ALA A 44 2.29 4.56 6.16
C ALA A 44 1.76 4.81 7.58
N GLU A 45 1.17 5.99 7.82
CA GLU A 45 0.60 6.36 9.12
C GLU A 45 -0.59 5.48 9.53
N ARG A 46 -1.27 4.87 8.57
CA ARG A 46 -2.39 3.93 8.77
C ARG A 46 -2.39 2.87 7.69
N SER A 47 -3.12 1.80 7.92
CA SER A 47 -3.34 0.78 6.91
C SER A 47 -4.53 1.12 6.00
N PHE A 48 -4.43 0.73 4.73
CA PHE A 48 -5.46 0.99 3.72
C PHE A 48 -6.12 -0.29 3.19
N CYS A 49 -5.60 -1.47 3.54
CA CYS A 49 -6.18 -2.73 3.12
C CYS A 49 -7.56 -2.95 3.75
N ARG A 50 -8.39 -3.77 3.11
CA ARG A 50 -9.76 -4.09 3.54
C ARG A 50 -9.84 -5.30 4.46
N GLY A 51 -8.78 -6.07 4.57
CA GLY A 51 -8.74 -7.22 5.45
C GLY A 51 -7.55 -8.13 5.22
N VAL A 52 -7.35 -9.05 6.15
CA VAL A 52 -6.20 -9.95 6.19
C VAL A 52 -6.68 -11.40 6.32
N VAL A 53 -6.16 -12.29 5.48
CA VAL A 53 -6.44 -13.72 5.50
C VAL A 53 -5.15 -14.46 5.82
N VAL A 54 -5.15 -15.25 6.88
CA VAL A 54 -3.99 -16.03 7.33
C VAL A 54 -4.36 -17.49 7.59
N ARG A 55 -3.37 -18.37 7.47
CA ARG A 55 -3.55 -19.75 7.90
C ARG A 55 -3.53 -19.86 9.42
N ASP A 56 -2.46 -19.40 10.04
CA ASP A 56 -2.28 -19.42 11.48
C ASP A 56 -1.85 -18.02 11.96
N LEU A 57 -2.61 -17.48 12.90
CA LEU A 57 -2.23 -16.29 13.64
C LEU A 57 -1.44 -16.70 14.88
N ALA A 58 -0.23 -16.14 15.05
CA ALA A 58 0.62 -16.45 16.18
C ALA A 58 -0.02 -16.02 17.51
N ARG A 59 -0.18 -16.96 18.43
CA ARG A 59 -0.72 -16.69 19.78
C ARG A 59 0.25 -15.91 20.67
N ARG A 60 1.54 -15.95 20.35
CA ARG A 60 2.59 -15.25 21.09
C ARG A 60 3.61 -14.69 20.12
N ARG A 61 3.95 -13.45 20.32
CA ARG A 61 5.05 -12.79 19.63
C ARG A 61 6.37 -13.03 20.31
N SER A 62 7.46 -13.09 19.56
CA SER A 62 8.81 -13.27 20.07
C SER A 62 9.81 -12.52 19.20
N ASN A 63 10.04 -11.25 19.50
CA ASN A 63 11.06 -10.42 18.88
C ASN A 63 11.40 -9.25 19.82
N TRP A 64 12.66 -8.89 19.91
CA TRP A 64 13.13 -7.81 20.78
C TRP A 64 12.61 -6.42 20.38
N ARG A 65 12.28 -6.22 19.10
CA ARG A 65 11.70 -4.96 18.57
C ARG A 65 10.19 -4.88 18.75
N SER A 66 9.54 -5.96 19.15
CA SER A 66 8.07 -6.02 19.18
C SER A 66 7.47 -5.10 20.22
N GLU A 67 6.64 -4.17 19.78
CA GLU A 67 5.87 -3.23 20.60
C GLU A 67 4.46 -3.75 20.88
N GLY A 68 3.87 -4.55 19.98
CA GLY A 68 2.52 -5.09 20.09
C GLY A 68 2.36 -6.43 19.38
N ASP A 69 1.24 -7.09 19.56
CA ASP A 69 0.84 -8.23 18.74
C ASP A 69 0.02 -7.79 17.54
N LEU A 70 0.00 -8.62 16.49
CA LEU A 70 -0.67 -8.30 15.25
C LEU A 70 -2.20 -8.21 15.39
N GLU A 71 -2.81 -9.03 16.25
CA GLU A 71 -4.26 -9.01 16.47
C GLU A 71 -4.70 -7.66 17.04
N SER A 72 -4.03 -7.21 18.10
CA SER A 72 -4.29 -5.90 18.73
C SER A 72 -4.08 -4.75 17.74
N TYR A 73 -3.05 -4.84 16.90
CA TYR A 73 -2.79 -3.85 15.86
C TYR A 73 -3.93 -3.80 14.84
N LEU A 74 -4.34 -4.94 14.28
CA LEU A 74 -5.44 -4.99 13.31
C LEU A 74 -6.75 -4.44 13.91
N LEU A 75 -7.03 -4.75 15.18
CA LEU A 75 -8.19 -4.22 15.89
C LEU A 75 -8.12 -2.69 16.05
N SER A 76 -6.96 -2.13 16.41
CA SER A 76 -6.77 -0.68 16.54
C SER A 76 -6.93 0.06 15.21
N GLU A 77 -6.51 -0.55 14.10
CA GLU A 77 -6.67 -0.02 12.75
C GLU A 77 -8.07 -0.27 12.15
N GLY A 78 -8.93 -1.04 12.83
CA GLY A 78 -10.24 -1.42 12.31
C GLY A 78 -10.19 -2.37 11.12
N ILE A 79 -9.11 -3.15 10.98
CA ILE A 79 -8.91 -4.08 9.87
C ILE A 79 -9.42 -5.46 10.28
N PRO A 80 -10.44 -6.01 9.61
CA PRO A 80 -10.91 -7.35 9.86
C PRO A 80 -9.87 -8.39 9.42
N GLY A 81 -9.72 -9.46 10.20
CA GLY A 81 -8.86 -10.60 9.87
C GLY A 81 -9.58 -11.93 10.01
N ILE A 82 -9.19 -12.91 9.21
CA ILE A 82 -9.65 -14.29 9.34
C ILE A 82 -8.47 -15.25 9.36
N ALA A 83 -8.46 -16.15 10.35
CA ALA A 83 -7.45 -17.21 10.49
C ALA A 83 -8.07 -18.59 10.26
N GLY A 84 -7.25 -19.61 10.06
CA GLY A 84 -7.69 -21.00 9.83
C GLY A 84 -8.05 -21.29 8.37
N VAL A 85 -7.76 -20.39 7.45
CA VAL A 85 -8.05 -20.55 6.01
C VAL A 85 -6.95 -21.37 5.34
N ASP A 86 -7.29 -22.20 4.37
CA ASP A 86 -6.31 -22.82 3.45
C ASP A 86 -5.78 -21.76 2.48
N THR A 87 -4.85 -20.94 2.96
CA THR A 87 -4.25 -19.85 2.20
C THR A 87 -3.50 -20.34 0.95
N ARG A 88 -2.96 -21.57 0.96
CA ARG A 88 -2.31 -22.17 -0.21
C ARG A 88 -3.32 -22.45 -1.32
N ARG A 89 -4.48 -23.00 -0.98
CA ARG A 89 -5.56 -23.27 -1.95
C ARG A 89 -6.10 -21.94 -2.50
N LEU A 90 -6.33 -20.96 -1.64
CA LEU A 90 -6.78 -19.62 -2.06
C LEU A 90 -5.75 -18.94 -2.97
N THR A 91 -4.46 -18.98 -2.61
CA THR A 91 -3.38 -18.46 -3.46
C THR A 91 -3.37 -19.07 -4.85
N ARG A 92 -3.50 -20.41 -4.94
CA ARG A 92 -3.55 -21.07 -6.23
C ARG A 92 -4.76 -20.63 -7.06
N HIS A 93 -5.91 -20.50 -6.42
CA HIS A 93 -7.13 -20.04 -7.09
C HIS A 93 -6.97 -18.62 -7.64
N VAL A 94 -6.49 -17.67 -6.82
CA VAL A 94 -6.25 -16.27 -7.24
C VAL A 94 -5.17 -16.18 -8.32
N ARG A 95 -4.13 -16.99 -8.24
CA ARG A 95 -3.06 -17.04 -9.26
C ARG A 95 -3.59 -17.51 -10.62
N GLU A 96 -4.50 -18.48 -10.62
CA GLU A 96 -5.02 -19.10 -11.85
C GLU A 96 -6.14 -18.25 -12.49
N ASN A 97 -6.90 -17.49 -11.69
CA ASN A 97 -8.08 -16.76 -12.14
C ASN A 97 -7.93 -15.23 -12.07
N GLY A 98 -6.83 -14.71 -11.52
CA GLY A 98 -6.63 -13.29 -11.26
C GLY A 98 -7.19 -12.83 -9.91
N ALA A 99 -6.89 -11.57 -9.56
CA ALA A 99 -7.54 -10.90 -8.45
C ALA A 99 -9.05 -10.81 -8.70
N MET A 100 -9.85 -11.00 -7.65
CA MET A 100 -11.29 -11.06 -7.77
C MET A 100 -11.97 -10.46 -6.55
N PRO A 101 -13.21 -9.95 -6.69
CA PRO A 101 -14.02 -9.55 -5.56
C PRO A 101 -14.21 -10.70 -4.55
N ALA A 102 -14.15 -10.38 -3.26
CA ALA A 102 -14.29 -11.35 -2.20
C ALA A 102 -14.90 -10.71 -0.96
N ALA A 103 -15.57 -11.51 -0.15
CA ALA A 103 -16.08 -11.12 1.15
C ALA A 103 -15.79 -12.22 2.19
N PHE A 104 -15.54 -11.80 3.42
CA PHE A 104 -15.48 -12.71 4.57
C PHE A 104 -16.04 -12.02 5.82
N GLY A 105 -16.46 -12.80 6.77
CA GLY A 105 -17.03 -12.29 8.01
C GLY A 105 -17.91 -13.31 8.71
N SER A 106 -18.70 -12.85 9.68
CA SER A 106 -19.65 -13.65 10.46
C SER A 106 -21.08 -13.63 9.90
N ALA A 107 -21.32 -12.94 8.78
CA ALA A 107 -22.62 -12.91 8.12
C ALA A 107 -22.97 -14.29 7.49
N PRO A 108 -24.25 -14.61 7.27
CA PRO A 108 -24.65 -15.78 6.49
C PRO A 108 -23.97 -15.86 5.12
N PHE A 109 -23.70 -17.07 4.67
CA PHE A 109 -22.96 -17.33 3.42
C PHE A 109 -23.58 -16.62 2.21
N GLU A 110 -24.92 -16.64 2.11
CA GLU A 110 -25.64 -16.01 1.01
C GLU A 110 -25.40 -14.50 0.94
N LEU A 111 -25.34 -13.82 2.10
CA LEU A 111 -25.04 -12.39 2.17
C LEU A 111 -23.59 -12.08 1.81
N LEU A 112 -22.65 -12.96 2.18
CA LEU A 112 -21.25 -12.81 1.79
C LEU A 112 -21.07 -13.01 0.29
N VAL A 113 -21.77 -13.96 -0.32
CA VAL A 113 -21.77 -14.16 -1.78
C VAL A 113 -22.38 -12.96 -2.50
N GLU A 114 -23.51 -12.43 -2.01
CA GLU A 114 -24.13 -11.24 -2.56
C GLU A 114 -23.19 -10.04 -2.50
N ALA A 115 -22.56 -9.79 -1.34
CA ALA A 115 -21.59 -8.72 -1.15
C ALA A 115 -20.40 -8.85 -2.11
N ALA A 116 -19.82 -10.04 -2.25
CA ALA A 116 -18.72 -10.28 -3.18
C ALA A 116 -19.13 -10.10 -4.65
N SER A 117 -20.34 -10.53 -5.01
CA SER A 117 -20.85 -10.45 -6.38
C SER A 117 -21.23 -9.02 -6.80
N SER A 118 -21.57 -8.16 -5.84
CA SER A 118 -21.92 -6.76 -6.07
C SER A 118 -20.71 -5.82 -6.04
N GLU A 119 -19.55 -6.31 -5.58
CA GLU A 119 -18.33 -5.50 -5.48
C GLU A 119 -17.70 -5.34 -6.88
N PRO A 120 -17.52 -4.10 -7.38
CA PRO A 120 -17.00 -3.87 -8.74
C PRO A 120 -15.49 -4.20 -8.87
N GLY A 121 -14.79 -4.42 -7.76
CA GLY A 121 -13.34 -4.57 -7.75
C GLY A 121 -12.61 -3.22 -7.71
N THR A 122 -11.35 -3.21 -8.16
CA THR A 122 -10.49 -2.02 -8.13
C THR A 122 -10.26 -1.40 -9.51
N GLU A 123 -10.69 -2.08 -10.59
CA GLU A 123 -10.58 -1.56 -11.96
C GLU A 123 -11.46 -0.31 -12.14
N GLY A 124 -10.88 0.76 -12.69
CA GLY A 124 -11.59 2.02 -12.89
C GLY A 124 -11.92 2.81 -11.63
N VAL A 125 -11.43 2.40 -10.46
CA VAL A 125 -11.63 3.11 -9.19
C VAL A 125 -10.42 3.98 -8.88
N ASP A 126 -10.65 5.26 -8.57
CA ASP A 126 -9.60 6.17 -8.10
C ASP A 126 -9.25 5.86 -6.63
N LEU A 127 -8.29 4.98 -6.45
CA LEU A 127 -7.74 4.65 -5.14
C LEU A 127 -6.59 5.58 -4.72
N VAL A 128 -5.91 6.22 -5.69
CA VAL A 128 -4.81 7.15 -5.42
C VAL A 128 -5.28 8.33 -4.58
N SER A 129 -6.44 8.91 -4.88
CA SER A 129 -7.03 10.01 -4.10
C SER A 129 -7.29 9.66 -2.63
N SER A 130 -7.40 8.37 -2.29
CA SER A 130 -7.63 7.90 -0.92
C SER A 130 -6.34 7.74 -0.09
N VAL A 131 -5.17 7.68 -0.76
CA VAL A 131 -3.88 7.38 -0.12
C VAL A 131 -2.88 8.53 -0.22
N THR A 132 -3.02 9.43 -1.19
CA THR A 132 -2.12 10.57 -1.40
C THR A 132 -2.14 11.54 -0.23
N THR A 133 -1.00 12.18 0.03
CA THR A 133 -0.92 13.24 1.05
C THR A 133 -1.82 14.43 0.70
N SER A 134 -2.32 15.12 1.72
CA SER A 134 -3.13 16.33 1.54
C SER A 134 -2.31 17.62 1.37
N ARG A 135 -1.00 17.57 1.64
CA ARG A 135 -0.11 18.74 1.59
C ARG A 135 1.31 18.31 1.22
N THR A 136 2.04 19.21 0.59
CA THR A 136 3.48 19.05 0.37
C THR A 136 4.23 19.07 1.69
N TYR A 137 5.22 18.16 1.83
CA TYR A 137 6.14 18.14 2.95
C TYR A 137 7.56 17.81 2.46
N GLU A 138 8.56 18.13 3.28
CA GLU A 138 9.96 17.96 2.95
C GLU A 138 10.62 16.97 3.91
N VAL A 139 11.54 16.14 3.38
CA VAL A 139 12.32 15.16 4.15
C VAL A 139 13.76 15.14 3.65
N GLY A 140 14.72 15.09 4.58
CA GLY A 140 16.16 15.03 4.28
C GLY A 140 16.80 16.39 4.02
N GLU A 141 18.12 16.39 3.93
CA GLU A 141 18.97 17.60 3.72
C GLU A 141 20.08 17.30 2.68
N GLY A 142 19.78 16.46 1.69
CA GLY A 142 20.75 16.09 0.66
C GLY A 142 20.97 17.18 -0.40
N ASP A 143 22.06 17.06 -1.15
CA ASP A 143 22.47 18.03 -2.18
C ASP A 143 21.53 18.09 -3.38
N PHE A 144 20.82 16.99 -3.66
CA PHE A 144 19.84 16.93 -4.74
C PHE A 144 18.45 17.30 -4.24
N ARG A 145 17.65 17.93 -5.09
CA ARG A 145 16.21 18.15 -4.86
C ARG A 145 15.41 17.18 -5.71
N VAL A 146 14.64 16.32 -5.05
CA VAL A 146 13.76 15.36 -5.71
C VAL A 146 12.31 15.69 -5.34
N VAL A 147 11.46 15.87 -6.33
CA VAL A 147 10.02 15.98 -6.11
C VAL A 147 9.41 14.59 -6.29
N ALA A 148 8.81 14.06 -5.25
CA ALA A 148 8.17 12.75 -5.24
C ALA A 148 6.63 12.90 -5.23
N TYR A 149 5.98 12.46 -6.29
CA TYR A 149 4.52 12.34 -6.29
C TYR A 149 4.09 11.22 -5.36
N ASP A 150 3.27 11.56 -4.38
CA ASP A 150 2.66 10.58 -3.48
C ASP A 150 1.41 9.97 -4.15
N LEU A 151 1.60 8.82 -4.75
CA LEU A 151 0.53 7.99 -5.31
C LEU A 151 0.12 6.86 -4.36
N GLY A 152 0.63 6.90 -3.13
CA GLY A 152 0.63 5.86 -2.12
C GLY A 152 2.05 5.44 -1.77
N ILE A 153 2.93 6.46 -1.60
CA ILE A 153 4.35 6.25 -1.38
C ILE A 153 4.63 5.52 -0.06
N LYS A 154 5.52 4.55 -0.11
CA LYS A 154 6.02 3.88 1.08
C LYS A 154 7.00 4.78 1.83
N LYS A 155 6.89 4.80 3.16
CA LYS A 155 7.81 5.53 4.04
C LYS A 155 9.27 5.15 3.78
N SER A 156 9.56 3.86 3.63
CA SER A 156 10.91 3.37 3.34
C SER A 156 11.50 3.92 2.04
N ILE A 157 10.68 4.21 1.03
CA ILE A 157 11.14 4.83 -0.22
C ILE A 157 11.57 6.28 0.04
N VAL A 158 10.76 7.04 0.79
CA VAL A 158 11.08 8.43 1.16
C VAL A 158 12.36 8.47 1.98
N GLU A 159 12.51 7.57 2.97
CA GLU A 159 13.70 7.47 3.81
C GLU A 159 14.95 7.20 2.98
N GLN A 160 14.93 6.24 2.06
CA GLN A 160 16.07 5.93 1.19
C GLN A 160 16.41 7.07 0.22
N LEU A 161 15.41 7.74 -0.34
CA LEU A 161 15.65 8.92 -1.17
C LEU A 161 16.26 10.06 -0.35
N SER A 162 15.83 10.23 0.90
CA SER A 162 16.33 11.30 1.78
C SER A 162 17.79 11.14 2.21
N GLU A 163 18.37 9.95 2.05
CA GLU A 163 19.81 9.73 2.28
C GLU A 163 20.70 10.48 1.27
N ILE A 164 20.17 10.77 0.08
CA ILE A 164 20.94 11.41 -1.01
C ILE A 164 20.32 12.72 -1.51
N ALA A 165 19.10 13.03 -1.09
CA ALA A 165 18.34 14.16 -1.60
C ALA A 165 17.52 14.85 -0.52
N THR A 166 17.23 16.13 -0.71
CA THR A 166 16.07 16.78 -0.12
C THR A 166 14.85 16.38 -0.93
N VAL A 167 13.91 15.67 -0.31
CA VAL A 167 12.73 15.10 -0.97
C VAL A 167 11.49 15.93 -0.66
N PHE A 168 10.90 16.53 -1.69
CA PHE A 168 9.60 17.21 -1.60
C PHE A 168 8.51 16.22 -2.00
N VAL A 169 7.79 15.69 -1.03
CA VAL A 169 6.66 14.78 -1.29
C VAL A 169 5.43 15.63 -1.56
N VAL A 170 4.84 15.47 -2.74
CA VAL A 170 3.73 16.30 -3.22
C VAL A 170 2.48 15.45 -3.46
N PRO A 171 1.26 16.04 -3.29
CA PRO A 171 0.01 15.36 -3.63
C PRO A 171 -0.02 14.90 -5.10
N ALA A 172 -0.79 13.84 -5.37
CA ALA A 172 -0.99 13.32 -6.73
C ALA A 172 -1.55 14.36 -7.72
N GLN A 173 -2.26 15.37 -7.21
CA GLN A 173 -2.89 16.43 -8.02
C GLN A 173 -1.98 17.60 -8.36
N THR A 174 -0.73 17.61 -7.86
CA THR A 174 0.22 18.70 -8.09
C THR A 174 0.54 18.85 -9.58
N SER A 175 0.43 20.07 -10.08
CA SER A 175 0.68 20.36 -11.50
C SER A 175 2.18 20.34 -11.84
N SER A 176 2.49 20.19 -13.13
CA SER A 176 3.88 20.29 -13.62
C SER A 176 4.54 21.64 -13.30
N ASP A 177 3.77 22.73 -13.35
CA ASP A 177 4.32 24.07 -13.07
C ASP A 177 4.66 24.25 -11.59
N GLU A 178 3.82 23.72 -10.68
CA GLU A 178 4.10 23.70 -9.24
C GLU A 178 5.34 22.85 -8.93
N VAL A 179 5.49 21.69 -9.59
CA VAL A 179 6.68 20.84 -9.45
C VAL A 179 7.93 21.56 -9.95
N LEU A 180 7.88 22.17 -11.13
CA LEU A 180 9.02 22.90 -11.71
C LEU A 180 9.40 24.14 -10.88
N ALA A 181 8.44 24.77 -10.19
CA ALA A 181 8.70 25.89 -9.29
C ALA A 181 9.57 25.50 -8.08
N LEU A 182 9.62 24.23 -7.71
CA LEU A 182 10.52 23.68 -6.68
C LEU A 182 11.97 23.49 -7.20
N ASP A 183 12.22 23.78 -8.47
CA ASP A 183 13.54 23.64 -9.14
C ASP A 183 14.18 22.25 -8.91
N PRO A 184 13.49 21.14 -9.25
CA PRO A 184 13.95 19.80 -8.95
C PRO A 184 15.10 19.36 -9.86
N HIS A 185 16.04 18.58 -9.31
CA HIS A 185 17.03 17.84 -10.07
C HIS A 185 16.45 16.54 -10.67
N GLY A 186 15.34 16.05 -10.13
CA GLY A 186 14.62 14.87 -10.61
C GLY A 186 13.21 14.79 -10.03
N VAL A 187 12.35 14.07 -10.74
CA VAL A 187 10.98 13.77 -10.30
C VAL A 187 10.84 12.27 -10.11
N PHE A 188 10.24 11.88 -9.01
CA PHE A 188 9.96 10.50 -8.66
C PHE A 188 8.44 10.24 -8.66
N LEU A 189 8.01 9.20 -9.35
CA LEU A 189 6.65 8.70 -9.31
C LEU A 189 6.62 7.46 -8.41
N SER A 190 5.87 7.54 -7.32
CA SER A 190 5.85 6.46 -6.34
C SER A 190 4.98 5.28 -6.78
N ASN A 191 5.10 4.18 -6.04
CA ASN A 191 4.11 3.12 -6.01
C ASN A 191 2.74 3.66 -5.59
N GLY A 192 1.70 2.89 -5.88
CA GLY A 192 0.33 3.23 -5.47
C GLY A 192 -0.66 2.12 -5.80
N PRO A 193 -1.90 2.23 -5.32
CA PRO A 193 -2.95 1.26 -5.54
C PRO A 193 -3.69 1.44 -6.86
N GLY A 194 -4.37 0.39 -7.29
CA GLY A 194 -5.39 0.43 -8.33
C GLY A 194 -4.86 0.51 -9.75
N ASP A 195 -5.71 1.04 -10.62
CA ASP A 195 -5.48 1.14 -12.06
C ASP A 195 -4.71 2.43 -12.40
N PRO A 196 -3.51 2.34 -13.03
CA PRO A 196 -2.76 3.52 -13.48
C PRO A 196 -3.54 4.45 -14.40
N MET A 197 -4.53 3.95 -15.14
CA MET A 197 -5.38 4.76 -16.01
C MET A 197 -6.22 5.78 -15.23
N MET A 198 -6.48 5.53 -13.95
CA MET A 198 -7.20 6.45 -13.07
C MET A 198 -6.35 7.61 -12.55
N ALA A 199 -5.02 7.55 -12.70
CA ALA A 199 -4.08 8.62 -12.34
C ALA A 199 -3.96 9.71 -13.43
N GLY A 200 -5.04 10.05 -14.11
CA GLY A 200 -5.03 10.95 -15.28
C GLY A 200 -4.42 12.34 -15.04
N GLN A 201 -4.53 12.88 -13.81
CA GLN A 201 -3.91 14.15 -13.43
C GLN A 201 -2.39 14.03 -13.40
N VAL A 202 -1.85 12.93 -12.85
CA VAL A 202 -0.41 12.64 -12.82
C VAL A 202 0.13 12.46 -14.24
N VAL A 203 -0.60 11.75 -15.10
CA VAL A 203 -0.24 11.58 -16.53
C VAL A 203 -0.16 12.93 -17.24
N THR A 204 -1.10 13.83 -16.96
CA THR A 204 -1.08 15.20 -17.51
C THR A 204 0.12 15.99 -17.01
N ALA A 205 0.39 15.96 -15.70
CA ALA A 205 1.54 16.62 -15.11
C ALA A 205 2.86 16.06 -15.68
N LEU A 206 2.95 14.73 -15.81
CA LEU A 206 4.12 14.06 -16.38
C LEU A 206 4.43 14.54 -17.80
N THR A 207 3.41 14.73 -18.64
CA THR A 207 3.58 15.27 -20.00
C THR A 207 4.25 16.64 -19.98
N GLY A 208 3.97 17.48 -18.98
CA GLY A 208 4.59 18.79 -18.80
C GLY A 208 6.03 18.74 -18.23
N LEU A 209 6.46 17.61 -17.65
CA LEU A 209 7.77 17.40 -17.03
C LEU A 209 8.77 16.70 -17.96
N LEU A 210 8.30 15.83 -18.85
CA LEU A 210 9.15 15.08 -19.77
C LEU A 210 9.98 16.02 -20.66
N GLY A 211 11.27 15.75 -20.75
CA GLY A 211 12.24 16.56 -21.50
C GLY A 211 12.72 17.82 -20.77
N LYS A 212 12.17 18.14 -19.60
CA LYS A 212 12.64 19.27 -18.77
C LYS A 212 13.44 18.81 -17.55
N VAL A 213 13.09 17.69 -16.98
CA VAL A 213 13.70 17.12 -15.78
C VAL A 213 13.73 15.59 -15.89
N PRO A 214 14.78 14.92 -15.36
CA PRO A 214 14.79 13.46 -15.26
C PRO A 214 13.60 12.95 -14.45
N VAL A 215 12.96 11.87 -14.94
CA VAL A 215 11.84 11.23 -14.25
C VAL A 215 12.17 9.76 -14.00
N PHE A 216 11.91 9.28 -12.81
CA PHE A 216 12.05 7.88 -12.41
C PHE A 216 10.78 7.43 -11.67
N GLY A 217 10.40 6.19 -11.82
CA GLY A 217 9.21 5.63 -11.17
C GLY A 217 9.43 4.21 -10.67
N ILE A 218 8.66 3.85 -9.65
CA ILE A 218 8.57 2.50 -9.10
C ILE A 218 7.11 2.03 -9.22
N CYS A 219 6.91 0.82 -9.77
CA CYS A 219 5.61 0.16 -9.96
C CYS A 219 4.75 0.74 -11.10
#